data_d1ab6a2bd12e273f4c80f3741eaa3e3d
#
_entry.id   d1ab6a2bd12e273f4c80f3741eaa3e3d
#
_cell.length_a   1.000
_cell.length_b   1.000
_cell.length_c   1.000
_cell.angle_alpha   90.00
_cell.angle_beta   90.00
_cell.angle_gamma   90.00
#
_symmetry.space_group_name_H-M   'P 1'
#
loop_
_entity.id
_entity.type
_entity.pdbx_description
1 polymer ?
#
loop_
_entity_poly.entity_id
_entity_poly.type
_entity_poly.pdbx_seq_one_letter_code
_entity_poly.pdbx_strand_id
1 'polypeptide(L)'
;MSRYINIRKSGNSSRIIKSFMELEQAINIETSGGDNALFKRNVMVKTGNVSINSNNLDLEFDVEFDDDTEANESEIILYNLSDTTIQNIKKGEKVTLTAGYKEDTGIILSGFISHVKTVFDDLDKVTTVKVIDSVDRIERKIENLAYAKGSKASTILNDLLTKVGLPIAKFSTKRDFVYKDGLTVDAGIMETIKKQAQVCGVSAYINKGQIYVQSISEGDDTNFSLSVDTGLISLSEFEEEISAEEYKDAVKGYEVTMLLQHRISTGSILNIRSKNVNGRYRVREGHHSYDGSDFLTKVKAIECPKQEVKTDNSNTGNKNNGLPDLSRYTGVSIVDGLASVGSDSSFAYRAKIAETLGISDYKGSAGQNLEMIRKLGGKVR
;
A
#
# COMPACT_ATOMS: atom_id res chain seq x y z
N MET A 1 32.18 -4.75 4.19
CA MET A 1 32.86 -4.43 2.89
C MET A 1 32.35 -3.07 2.44
N SER A 2 33.22 -2.09 2.36
CA SER A 2 32.81 -0.72 1.96
C SER A 2 32.50 -0.71 0.47
N ARG A 3 31.24 -0.50 0.08
CA ARG A 3 30.84 -0.32 -1.33
C ARG A 3 31.01 1.15 -1.70
N TYR A 4 31.79 1.43 -2.72
CA TYR A 4 32.00 2.77 -3.26
C TYR A 4 30.98 3.03 -4.38
N ILE A 5 30.29 4.18 -4.30
CA ILE A 5 29.37 4.65 -5.35
C ILE A 5 30.03 5.82 -6.05
N ASN A 6 30.17 5.73 -7.39
CA ASN A 6 30.68 6.82 -8.22
C ASN A 6 29.53 7.63 -8.79
N ILE A 7 29.40 8.89 -8.40
CA ILE A 7 28.46 9.83 -9.02
C ILE A 7 29.24 10.74 -9.96
N ARG A 8 28.89 10.70 -11.26
CA ARG A 8 29.45 11.63 -12.24
C ARG A 8 28.56 12.85 -12.35
N LYS A 9 29.08 14.01 -11.97
CA LYS A 9 28.52 15.32 -12.37
C LYS A 9 28.96 15.67 -13.79
N SER A 10 28.10 16.35 -14.53
CA SER A 10 28.48 17.02 -15.80
C SER A 10 29.40 18.20 -15.47
N GLY A 11 30.69 17.95 -15.51
CA GLY A 11 31.74 18.92 -15.18
C GLY A 11 32.78 18.31 -14.22
N ASN A 12 33.78 17.74 -14.79
CA ASN A 12 35.15 17.36 -14.35
C ASN A 12 35.48 17.17 -12.85
N SER A 13 34.62 16.75 -11.97
CA SER A 13 35.06 16.23 -10.67
C SER A 13 34.26 15.01 -10.25
N SER A 14 34.92 13.85 -10.14
CA SER A 14 34.36 12.65 -9.54
C SER A 14 34.57 12.69 -8.03
N ARG A 15 33.49 12.75 -7.24
CA ARG A 15 33.56 12.59 -5.79
C ARG A 15 33.18 11.13 -5.47
N ILE A 16 34.05 10.47 -4.69
CA ILE A 16 33.78 9.13 -4.17
C ILE A 16 33.02 9.29 -2.86
N ILE A 17 31.79 8.80 -2.79
CA ILE A 17 30.98 8.78 -1.59
C ILE A 17 31.31 7.50 -0.81
N LYS A 18 31.81 7.65 0.42
CA LYS A 18 32.31 6.53 1.24
C LYS A 18 31.27 5.96 2.20
N SER A 19 30.21 6.70 2.47
CA SER A 19 29.14 6.27 3.39
C SER A 19 27.78 6.77 2.92
N PHE A 20 26.71 6.15 3.43
CA PHE A 20 25.33 6.57 3.16
C PHE A 20 25.05 7.99 3.73
N MET A 21 25.67 8.36 4.85
CA MET A 21 25.60 9.71 5.41
C MET A 21 26.19 10.78 4.48
N GLU A 22 27.31 10.46 3.77
CA GLU A 22 27.86 11.37 2.76
C GLU A 22 26.96 11.50 1.54
N LEU A 23 26.21 10.44 1.19
CA LEU A 23 25.19 10.48 0.15
C LEU A 23 24.04 11.40 0.56
N GLU A 24 23.53 11.27 1.78
CA GLU A 24 22.48 12.15 2.33
C GLU A 24 22.93 13.61 2.33
N GLN A 25 24.17 13.90 2.70
CA GLN A 25 24.72 15.25 2.67
C GLN A 25 24.91 15.79 1.23
N ALA A 26 25.35 14.94 0.30
CA ALA A 26 25.53 15.34 -1.10
C ALA A 26 24.20 15.65 -1.79
N ILE A 27 23.16 14.89 -1.49
CA ILE A 27 21.80 15.12 -2.00
C ILE A 27 21.21 16.42 -1.41
N ASN A 28 21.48 16.72 -0.13
CA ASN A 28 21.06 17.97 0.53
C ASN A 28 21.59 19.24 -0.15
N ILE A 29 22.77 19.16 -0.77
CA ILE A 29 23.39 20.31 -1.47
C ILE A 29 22.73 20.56 -2.85
N GLU A 30 22.16 19.52 -3.47
CA GLU A 30 21.58 19.60 -4.83
C GLU A 30 20.07 19.88 -4.85
N THR A 31 19.35 19.67 -3.72
CA THR A 31 17.90 19.83 -3.64
C THR A 31 17.41 21.14 -3.02
N SER A 32 18.22 22.19 -3.04
CA SER A 32 17.81 23.52 -2.58
C SER A 32 16.69 24.19 -3.43
N GLY A 33 15.83 23.40 -4.05
CA GLY A 33 14.75 23.87 -4.92
C GLY A 33 13.51 23.00 -5.03
N GLY A 34 13.26 22.06 -4.12
CA GLY A 34 12.04 21.24 -4.17
C GLY A 34 11.75 20.53 -2.85
N ASP A 35 10.49 20.55 -2.46
CA ASP A 35 9.94 20.01 -1.20
C ASP A 35 10.05 18.46 -1.00
N ASN A 36 10.84 17.77 -1.80
CA ASN A 36 11.05 16.32 -1.69
C ASN A 36 12.20 15.98 -0.75
N ALA A 37 12.03 16.24 0.53
CA ALA A 37 13.05 15.93 1.50
C ALA A 37 12.89 14.50 2.05
N LEU A 38 13.51 13.53 1.38
CA LEU A 38 13.75 12.18 1.90
C LEU A 38 14.86 12.19 2.97
N PHE A 39 14.84 13.19 3.86
CA PHE A 39 15.81 13.43 4.92
C PHE A 39 15.11 13.63 6.26
N LYS A 40 15.88 13.50 7.36
CA LYS A 40 15.37 13.56 8.73
C LYS A 40 14.32 12.49 8.95
N ARG A 41 14.78 11.25 9.03
CA ARG A 41 13.99 10.11 9.44
C ARG A 41 13.25 10.44 10.72
N ASN A 42 11.98 10.09 10.77
CA ASN A 42 11.15 10.30 11.94
C ASN A 42 10.38 9.00 12.20
N VAL A 43 10.65 8.39 13.33
CA VAL A 43 10.01 7.14 13.76
C VAL A 43 9.40 7.33 15.12
N MET A 44 8.15 6.92 15.29
CA MET A 44 7.44 7.01 16.57
C MET A 44 6.73 5.69 16.87
N VAL A 45 7.05 5.14 18.03
CA VAL A 45 6.36 3.97 18.63
C VAL A 45 5.42 4.45 19.71
N LYS A 46 4.16 4.02 19.67
CA LYS A 46 3.16 4.30 20.73
C LYS A 46 2.50 3.01 21.19
N THR A 47 2.48 2.79 22.50
CA THR A 47 1.76 1.69 23.15
C THR A 47 1.31 2.13 24.54
N GLY A 48 0.05 1.95 24.86
CA GLY A 48 -0.51 2.44 26.12
C GLY A 48 -0.16 3.90 26.36
N ASN A 49 0.53 4.18 27.48
CA ASN A 49 1.02 5.52 27.83
C ASN A 49 2.46 5.79 27.40
N VAL A 50 3.11 4.82 26.73
CA VAL A 50 4.49 4.93 26.26
C VAL A 50 4.51 5.53 24.86
N SER A 51 5.35 6.56 24.67
CA SER A 51 5.63 7.16 23.36
C SER A 51 7.14 7.34 23.22
N ILE A 52 7.72 6.69 22.21
CA ILE A 52 9.16 6.68 21.94
C ILE A 52 9.39 7.26 20.55
N ASN A 53 10.32 8.19 20.42
CA ASN A 53 10.68 8.83 19.16
C ASN A 53 12.17 8.61 18.86
N SER A 54 12.51 8.31 17.62
CA SER A 54 13.89 8.08 17.16
C SER A 54 14.82 9.29 17.33
N ASN A 55 14.29 10.48 17.56
CA ASN A 55 15.12 11.66 17.87
C ASN A 55 15.70 11.61 19.29
N ASN A 56 15.12 10.80 20.18
CA ASN A 56 15.47 10.76 21.60
C ASN A 56 16.06 9.42 22.03
N LEU A 57 15.89 8.38 21.23
CA LEU A 57 16.28 7.01 21.57
C LEU A 57 16.58 6.21 20.31
N ASP A 58 17.64 5.43 20.34
CA ASP A 58 17.96 4.52 19.25
C ASP A 58 16.94 3.39 19.20
N LEU A 59 16.50 3.09 18.00
CA LEU A 59 15.54 2.03 17.72
C LEU A 59 15.76 1.45 16.33
N GLU A 60 15.33 0.21 16.16
CA GLU A 60 15.29 -0.50 14.89
C GLU A 60 13.93 -1.17 14.73
N PHE A 61 13.56 -1.54 13.51
CA PHE A 61 12.36 -2.31 13.27
C PHE A 61 12.44 -3.11 11.97
N ASP A 62 11.69 -4.20 11.94
CA ASP A 62 11.28 -4.91 10.73
C ASP A 62 9.77 -5.14 10.80
N VAL A 63 9.04 -4.61 9.81
CA VAL A 63 7.58 -4.65 9.74
C VAL A 63 7.18 -5.38 8.48
N GLU A 64 6.75 -6.61 8.63
CA GLU A 64 6.26 -7.45 7.54
C GLU A 64 4.79 -7.19 7.21
N PHE A 65 4.43 -7.37 5.94
CA PHE A 65 3.06 -7.34 5.45
C PHE A 65 2.89 -8.19 4.19
N ASP A 66 1.79 -8.93 4.10
CA ASP A 66 1.45 -9.76 2.95
C ASP A 66 -0.06 -9.80 2.66
N ASP A 67 -0.48 -10.50 1.59
CA ASP A 67 -1.88 -10.63 1.19
C ASP A 67 -2.46 -12.02 1.52
N ASP A 68 -1.92 -12.69 2.53
CA ASP A 68 -2.48 -13.93 3.04
C ASP A 68 -3.37 -13.72 4.29
N THR A 69 -3.86 -14.82 4.85
CA THR A 69 -4.76 -14.79 6.01
C THR A 69 -4.06 -15.09 7.32
N GLU A 70 -2.76 -15.34 7.31
CA GLU A 70 -1.97 -15.54 8.52
C GLU A 70 -1.63 -14.19 9.14
N ALA A 71 -1.28 -14.20 10.41
CA ALA A 71 -0.91 -12.97 11.11
C ALA A 71 0.55 -12.65 10.85
N ASN A 72 0.84 -11.46 10.35
CA ASN A 72 2.20 -10.99 10.21
C ASN A 72 2.82 -10.71 11.59
N GLU A 73 4.03 -11.21 11.83
CA GLU A 73 4.82 -10.87 13.00
C GLU A 73 5.86 -9.81 12.62
N SER A 74 5.86 -8.71 13.34
CA SER A 74 6.81 -7.60 13.19
C SER A 74 7.65 -7.46 14.45
N GLU A 75 8.85 -6.89 14.31
CA GLU A 75 9.76 -6.68 15.43
C GLU A 75 10.15 -5.20 15.55
N ILE A 76 10.19 -4.72 16.80
CA ILE A 76 10.71 -3.40 17.16
C ILE A 76 11.77 -3.60 18.23
N ILE A 77 12.97 -3.08 18.00
CA ILE A 77 14.10 -3.13 18.93
C ILE A 77 14.30 -1.72 19.47
N LEU A 78 14.38 -1.62 20.80
CA LEU A 78 14.48 -0.36 21.52
C LEU A 78 15.69 -0.42 22.45
N TYR A 79 16.58 0.56 22.35
CA TYR A 79 17.82 0.59 23.11
C TYR A 79 17.71 1.45 24.37
N ASN A 80 18.29 1.00 25.45
CA ASN A 80 18.53 1.73 26.69
C ASN A 80 17.26 2.35 27.34
N LEU A 81 16.13 1.64 27.24
CA LEU A 81 14.91 2.04 27.94
C LEU A 81 15.08 2.01 29.46
N SER A 82 14.41 2.95 30.15
CA SER A 82 14.29 2.90 31.62
C SER A 82 13.45 1.70 32.06
N ASP A 83 13.73 1.16 33.23
CA ASP A 83 12.97 0.03 33.77
C ASP A 83 11.46 0.36 33.92
N THR A 84 11.15 1.61 34.26
CA THR A 84 9.76 2.10 34.33
C THR A 84 9.09 2.06 32.94
N THR A 85 9.79 2.44 31.88
CA THR A 85 9.26 2.38 30.51
C THR A 85 9.03 0.93 30.10
N ILE A 86 9.99 0.02 30.35
CA ILE A 86 9.87 -1.40 30.03
C ILE A 86 8.65 -2.02 30.73
N GLN A 87 8.45 -1.72 32.02
CA GLN A 87 7.30 -2.22 32.80
C GLN A 87 5.95 -1.76 32.26
N ASN A 88 5.92 -0.66 31.53
CA ASN A 88 4.71 -0.12 30.90
C ASN A 88 4.47 -0.64 29.48
N ILE A 89 5.40 -1.42 28.91
CA ILE A 89 5.20 -2.12 27.63
C ILE A 89 4.69 -3.54 27.94
N LYS A 90 3.41 -3.82 27.67
CA LYS A 90 2.78 -5.07 28.09
C LYS A 90 2.27 -5.88 26.94
N LYS A 91 2.41 -7.21 27.04
CA LYS A 91 1.77 -8.16 26.14
C LYS A 91 0.25 -7.90 26.06
N GLY A 92 -0.30 -7.96 24.84
CA GLY A 92 -1.71 -7.74 24.54
C GLY A 92 -2.11 -6.28 24.36
N GLU A 93 -1.23 -5.31 24.66
CA GLU A 93 -1.49 -3.91 24.38
C GLU A 93 -1.36 -3.60 22.89
N LYS A 94 -2.19 -2.66 22.43
CA LYS A 94 -2.11 -2.15 21.07
C LYS A 94 -0.85 -1.32 20.91
N VAL A 95 -0.13 -1.54 19.81
CA VAL A 95 1.03 -0.74 19.42
C VAL A 95 0.83 -0.18 18.02
N THR A 96 1.32 1.02 17.81
CA THR A 96 1.41 1.66 16.50
C THR A 96 2.84 2.14 16.26
N LEU A 97 3.36 1.87 15.07
CA LEU A 97 4.62 2.39 14.58
C LEU A 97 4.35 3.33 13.42
N THR A 98 4.81 4.56 13.56
CA THR A 98 4.75 5.59 12.52
C THR A 98 6.15 5.86 12.04
N ALA A 99 6.36 5.89 10.73
CA ALA A 99 7.68 6.15 10.13
C ALA A 99 7.56 6.99 8.87
N GLY A 100 8.65 7.66 8.51
CA GLY A 100 8.74 8.50 7.31
C GLY A 100 9.85 9.54 7.44
N TYR A 101 9.69 10.63 6.70
CA TYR A 101 10.69 11.70 6.64
C TYR A 101 10.06 13.05 7.02
N LYS A 102 10.70 13.80 7.91
CA LYS A 102 10.20 15.09 8.41
C LYS A 102 8.73 14.99 8.85
N GLU A 103 7.85 15.76 8.22
CA GLU A 103 6.41 15.79 8.45
C GLU A 103 5.64 14.73 7.62
N ASP A 104 6.27 14.16 6.58
CA ASP A 104 5.67 13.11 5.74
C ASP A 104 5.87 11.73 6.38
N THR A 105 5.07 11.48 7.40
CA THR A 105 5.07 10.23 8.17
C THR A 105 3.69 9.60 8.16
N GLY A 106 3.64 8.27 8.29
CA GLY A 106 2.39 7.54 8.40
C GLY A 106 2.54 6.24 9.16
N ILE A 107 1.42 5.65 9.55
CA ILE A 107 1.40 4.38 10.26
C ILE A 107 1.86 3.27 9.30
N ILE A 108 2.94 2.60 9.65
CA ILE A 108 3.44 1.42 8.94
C ILE A 108 3.06 0.11 9.66
N LEU A 109 2.85 0.15 10.98
CA LEU A 109 2.41 -0.99 11.78
C LEU A 109 1.30 -0.56 12.74
N SER A 110 0.25 -1.37 12.84
CA SER A 110 -0.77 -1.30 13.88
C SER A 110 -1.17 -2.72 14.27
N GLY A 111 -0.84 -3.13 15.47
CA GLY A 111 -1.04 -4.50 15.94
C GLY A 111 -1.07 -4.58 17.45
N PHE A 112 -0.83 -5.79 17.96
CA PHE A 112 -0.83 -6.10 19.38
C PHE A 112 0.50 -6.74 19.79
N ILE A 113 1.02 -6.37 20.94
CA ILE A 113 2.26 -6.91 21.47
C ILE A 113 2.06 -8.39 21.83
N SER A 114 2.77 -9.27 21.13
CA SER A 114 2.78 -10.71 21.38
C SER A 114 3.82 -11.11 22.43
N HIS A 115 4.98 -10.45 22.39
CA HIS A 115 6.11 -10.75 23.30
C HIS A 115 6.96 -9.50 23.56
N VAL A 116 7.49 -9.42 24.77
CA VAL A 116 8.51 -8.41 25.16
C VAL A 116 9.66 -9.12 25.83
N LYS A 117 10.87 -8.86 25.38
CA LYS A 117 12.09 -9.43 25.95
C LYS A 117 13.13 -8.34 26.10
N THR A 118 13.77 -8.24 27.27
CA THR A 118 14.89 -7.34 27.50
C THR A 118 16.13 -8.15 27.87
N VAL A 119 17.24 -7.85 27.22
CA VAL A 119 18.56 -8.45 27.50
C VAL A 119 19.61 -7.33 27.58
N PHE A 120 20.73 -7.63 28.21
CA PHE A 120 21.92 -6.81 28.11
C PHE A 120 22.81 -7.41 27.03
N ASP A 121 23.22 -6.57 26.09
CA ASP A 121 24.17 -6.87 25.03
C ASP A 121 25.35 -5.87 25.17
N ASP A 122 26.45 -6.37 25.64
CA ASP A 122 27.59 -5.55 26.08
C ASP A 122 27.18 -4.44 27.09
N LEU A 123 27.18 -3.20 26.66
CA LEU A 123 26.82 -2.02 27.46
C LEU A 123 25.36 -1.58 27.27
N ASP A 124 24.68 -2.11 26.28
CA ASP A 124 23.32 -1.68 25.90
C ASP A 124 22.27 -2.60 26.52
N LYS A 125 21.19 -1.99 26.95
CA LYS A 125 19.97 -2.68 27.35
C LYS A 125 19.04 -2.73 26.12
N VAL A 126 18.91 -3.91 25.53
CA VAL A 126 18.15 -4.15 24.31
C VAL A 126 16.77 -4.71 24.65
N THR A 127 15.72 -3.99 24.30
CA THR A 127 14.33 -4.46 24.49
C THR A 127 13.70 -4.75 23.14
N THR A 128 13.41 -6.01 22.88
CA THR A 128 12.73 -6.50 21.69
C THR A 128 11.23 -6.60 21.96
N VAL A 129 10.42 -5.97 21.11
CA VAL A 129 8.96 -6.02 21.15
C VAL A 129 8.47 -6.69 19.86
N LYS A 130 7.90 -7.88 20.00
CA LYS A 130 7.24 -8.57 18.89
C LYS A 130 5.79 -8.19 18.82
N VAL A 131 5.31 -7.93 17.63
CA VAL A 131 3.98 -7.39 17.34
C VAL A 131 3.31 -8.26 16.28
N ILE A 132 2.07 -8.66 16.52
CA ILE A 132 1.23 -9.30 15.53
C ILE A 132 0.14 -8.33 15.07
N ASP A 133 -0.14 -8.30 13.78
CA ASP A 133 -1.17 -7.41 13.18
C ASP A 133 -2.60 -7.93 13.37
N SER A 134 -2.76 -8.96 14.17
CA SER A 134 -4.01 -9.66 14.44
C SER A 134 -4.32 -9.74 15.94
N VAL A 135 -5.49 -10.28 16.27
CA VAL A 135 -5.94 -10.55 17.64
C VAL A 135 -5.94 -12.05 17.92
N ASP A 136 -5.79 -12.46 19.20
CA ASP A 136 -5.82 -13.87 19.63
C ASP A 136 -7.03 -14.69 19.11
N ARG A 137 -8.07 -14.00 18.66
CA ARG A 137 -9.29 -14.62 18.13
C ARG A 137 -9.11 -15.24 16.74
N ILE A 138 -8.04 -14.92 16.04
CA ILE A 138 -7.75 -15.43 14.69
C ILE A 138 -7.42 -16.92 14.71
N GLU A 139 -6.76 -17.40 15.74
CA GLU A 139 -6.43 -18.82 15.90
C GLU A 139 -7.63 -19.68 16.39
N ARG A 140 -8.80 -19.08 16.62
CA ARG A 140 -9.97 -19.81 17.10
C ARG A 140 -10.42 -20.87 16.09
N LYS A 141 -10.48 -22.10 16.56
CA LYS A 141 -11.23 -23.14 15.90
C LYS A 141 -12.73 -22.86 16.08
N ILE A 142 -13.46 -22.88 14.99
CA ILE A 142 -14.92 -22.82 15.01
C ILE A 142 -15.42 -24.27 15.02
N GLU A 143 -16.18 -24.62 16.04
CA GLU A 143 -16.80 -25.94 16.17
C GLU A 143 -18.30 -25.82 15.87
N ASN A 144 -18.80 -26.72 15.00
CA ASN A 144 -20.23 -26.90 14.73
C ASN A 144 -20.99 -25.61 14.28
N LEU A 145 -20.33 -24.71 13.57
CA LEU A 145 -21.02 -23.57 12.98
C LEU A 145 -21.76 -24.02 11.70
N ALA A 146 -23.08 -23.95 11.73
CA ALA A 146 -23.91 -24.37 10.61
C ALA A 146 -24.65 -23.19 10.00
N TYR A 147 -24.65 -23.14 8.68
CA TYR A 147 -25.41 -22.18 7.88
C TYR A 147 -26.55 -22.90 7.13
N ALA A 148 -27.72 -22.28 7.09
CA ALA A 148 -28.93 -22.86 6.53
C ALA A 148 -28.80 -23.10 5.01
N LYS A 149 -29.66 -24.00 4.48
CA LYS A 149 -29.82 -24.19 3.03
C LYS A 149 -30.18 -22.86 2.36
N GLY A 150 -29.53 -22.58 1.23
CA GLY A 150 -29.70 -21.34 0.49
C GLY A 150 -28.83 -20.18 0.96
N SER A 151 -27.97 -20.38 1.99
CA SER A 151 -27.02 -19.35 2.41
C SER A 151 -26.02 -19.02 1.31
N LYS A 152 -25.69 -17.74 1.18
CA LYS A 152 -24.74 -17.23 0.22
C LYS A 152 -23.32 -17.18 0.81
N ALA A 153 -22.31 -17.48 0.00
CA ALA A 153 -20.91 -17.45 0.41
C ALA A 153 -20.49 -16.07 0.93
N SER A 154 -20.94 -15.00 0.32
CA SER A 154 -20.69 -13.62 0.76
C SER A 154 -21.27 -13.32 2.13
N THR A 155 -22.46 -13.85 2.44
CA THR A 155 -23.11 -13.69 3.75
C THR A 155 -22.34 -14.46 4.82
N ILE A 156 -21.94 -15.71 4.52
CA ILE A 156 -21.11 -16.53 5.41
C ILE A 156 -19.77 -15.84 5.67
N LEU A 157 -19.11 -15.36 4.63
CA LEU A 157 -17.84 -14.64 4.73
C LEU A 157 -17.96 -13.42 5.65
N ASN A 158 -18.99 -12.59 5.45
CA ASN A 158 -19.20 -11.40 6.28
C ASN A 158 -19.48 -11.76 7.76
N ASP A 159 -20.24 -12.84 8.04
CA ASP A 159 -20.48 -13.32 9.40
C ASP A 159 -19.18 -13.77 10.08
N LEU A 160 -18.34 -14.51 9.36
CA LEU A 160 -17.04 -14.98 9.86
C LEU A 160 -16.11 -13.79 10.16
N LEU A 161 -16.03 -12.81 9.26
CA LEU A 161 -15.22 -11.60 9.47
C LEU A 161 -15.68 -10.81 10.70
N THR A 162 -16.98 -10.72 10.92
CA THR A 162 -17.54 -10.08 12.13
C THR A 162 -17.12 -10.81 13.40
N LYS A 163 -17.02 -12.14 13.37
CA LYS A 163 -16.57 -12.95 14.49
C LYS A 163 -15.08 -12.81 14.81
N VAL A 164 -14.25 -12.46 13.83
CA VAL A 164 -12.84 -12.09 14.04
C VAL A 164 -12.73 -10.84 14.91
N GLY A 165 -13.60 -9.85 14.68
CA GLY A 165 -13.69 -8.64 15.50
C GLY A 165 -12.66 -7.57 15.16
N LEU A 166 -11.98 -7.66 14.00
CA LEU A 166 -11.21 -6.56 13.43
C LEU A 166 -12.11 -5.68 12.55
N PRO A 167 -11.81 -4.38 12.40
CA PRO A 167 -12.51 -3.52 11.46
C PRO A 167 -12.37 -4.02 10.03
N ILE A 168 -13.45 -4.04 9.27
CA ILE A 168 -13.46 -4.38 7.85
C ILE A 168 -13.25 -3.08 7.07
N ALA A 169 -12.07 -2.93 6.47
CA ALA A 169 -11.73 -1.75 5.67
C ALA A 169 -12.32 -1.81 4.27
N LYS A 170 -12.36 -3.02 3.66
CA LYS A 170 -12.92 -3.23 2.34
C LYS A 170 -13.60 -4.59 2.25
N PHE A 171 -14.77 -4.62 1.62
CA PHE A 171 -15.51 -5.86 1.33
C PHE A 171 -16.09 -5.78 -0.09
N SER A 172 -15.49 -6.49 -1.02
CA SER A 172 -15.90 -6.57 -2.42
C SER A 172 -15.78 -8.02 -2.88
N THR A 173 -16.82 -8.57 -3.49
CA THR A 173 -16.83 -9.94 -4.02
C THR A 173 -17.08 -9.90 -5.53
N LYS A 174 -16.43 -10.79 -6.30
CA LYS A 174 -16.60 -10.89 -7.75
C LYS A 174 -17.80 -11.73 -8.15
N ARG A 175 -18.08 -12.76 -7.34
CA ARG A 175 -19.19 -13.67 -7.53
C ARG A 175 -19.76 -14.09 -6.19
N ASP A 176 -20.92 -14.69 -6.19
CA ASP A 176 -21.57 -15.21 -5.00
C ASP A 176 -22.08 -16.63 -5.27
N PHE A 177 -21.72 -17.54 -4.37
CA PHE A 177 -22.13 -18.94 -4.45
C PHE A 177 -23.24 -19.23 -3.45
N VAL A 178 -24.26 -19.98 -3.86
CA VAL A 178 -25.38 -20.36 -2.99
C VAL A 178 -25.24 -21.81 -2.57
N TYR A 179 -25.11 -22.06 -1.28
CA TYR A 179 -25.04 -23.38 -0.68
C TYR A 179 -26.43 -24.02 -0.60
N LYS A 180 -26.81 -24.81 -1.63
CA LYS A 180 -28.15 -25.42 -1.72
C LYS A 180 -28.48 -26.32 -0.54
N ASP A 181 -27.49 -27.02 0.02
CA ASP A 181 -27.64 -27.95 1.13
C ASP A 181 -27.21 -27.37 2.49
N GLY A 182 -26.85 -26.08 2.51
CA GLY A 182 -26.23 -25.43 3.66
C GLY A 182 -24.73 -25.71 3.74
N LEU A 183 -24.10 -25.20 4.78
CA LEU A 183 -22.67 -25.39 5.05
C LEU A 183 -22.45 -25.61 6.55
N THR A 184 -21.72 -26.65 6.92
CA THR A 184 -21.21 -26.83 8.27
C THR A 184 -19.72 -26.56 8.28
N VAL A 185 -19.26 -25.77 9.23
CA VAL A 185 -17.86 -25.38 9.40
C VAL A 185 -17.34 -25.98 10.70
N ASP A 186 -16.25 -26.74 10.60
CA ASP A 186 -15.49 -27.30 11.72
C ASP A 186 -13.99 -27.18 11.39
N ALA A 187 -13.51 -25.93 11.38
CA ALA A 187 -12.13 -25.59 11.02
C ALA A 187 -11.70 -24.28 11.66
N GLY A 188 -10.45 -23.86 11.46
CA GLY A 188 -9.98 -22.54 11.84
C GLY A 188 -10.78 -21.42 11.16
N ILE A 189 -11.04 -20.35 11.90
CA ILE A 189 -11.85 -19.23 11.38
C ILE A 189 -11.20 -18.63 10.12
N MET A 190 -9.88 -18.40 10.16
CA MET A 190 -9.15 -17.80 9.03
C MET A 190 -9.07 -18.74 7.82
N GLU A 191 -8.86 -20.05 8.05
CA GLU A 191 -8.92 -21.04 6.98
C GLU A 191 -10.29 -21.04 6.29
N THR A 192 -11.36 -20.92 7.07
CA THR A 192 -12.72 -20.86 6.53
C THR A 192 -12.96 -19.55 5.78
N ILE A 193 -12.49 -18.42 6.30
CA ILE A 193 -12.53 -17.11 5.62
C ILE A 193 -11.81 -17.21 4.26
N LYS A 194 -10.59 -17.78 4.23
CA LYS A 194 -9.81 -18.00 3.01
C LYS A 194 -10.60 -18.80 1.96
N LYS A 195 -11.19 -19.93 2.40
CA LYS A 195 -12.02 -20.77 1.52
C LYS A 195 -13.25 -20.01 0.98
N GLN A 196 -13.96 -19.27 1.83
CA GLN A 196 -15.13 -18.51 1.40
C GLN A 196 -14.76 -17.33 0.48
N ALA A 197 -13.66 -16.67 0.73
CA ALA A 197 -13.12 -15.63 -0.14
C ALA A 197 -12.81 -16.18 -1.53
N GLN A 198 -12.12 -17.33 -1.62
CA GLN A 198 -11.84 -18.02 -2.88
C GLN A 198 -13.13 -18.40 -3.65
N VAL A 199 -14.14 -18.92 -2.94
CA VAL A 199 -15.45 -19.20 -3.53
C VAL A 199 -16.10 -17.93 -4.11
N CYS A 200 -15.90 -16.79 -3.46
CA CYS A 200 -16.36 -15.48 -3.93
C CYS A 200 -15.46 -14.85 -5.01
N GLY A 201 -14.36 -15.52 -5.41
CA GLY A 201 -13.41 -15.03 -6.42
C GLY A 201 -12.54 -13.89 -5.94
N VAL A 202 -12.24 -13.83 -4.64
CA VAL A 202 -11.47 -12.76 -4.00
C VAL A 202 -10.47 -13.33 -2.99
N SER A 203 -9.56 -12.48 -2.51
CA SER A 203 -8.67 -12.77 -1.38
C SER A 203 -9.14 -12.03 -0.13
N ALA A 204 -8.82 -12.59 1.03
CA ALA A 204 -8.98 -11.93 2.32
C ALA A 204 -7.61 -11.84 2.99
N TYR A 205 -7.27 -10.70 3.53
CA TYR A 205 -5.99 -10.46 4.22
C TYR A 205 -6.14 -9.40 5.30
N ILE A 206 -5.15 -9.33 6.19
CA ILE A 206 -5.08 -8.33 7.26
C ILE A 206 -3.97 -7.33 6.89
N ASN A 207 -4.25 -6.06 7.05
CA ASN A 207 -3.27 -5.00 6.87
C ASN A 207 -3.49 -3.90 7.90
N LYS A 208 -2.46 -3.59 8.67
CA LYS A 208 -2.47 -2.56 9.73
C LYS A 208 -3.65 -2.72 10.71
N GLY A 209 -3.96 -3.97 11.09
CA GLY A 209 -5.03 -4.30 12.03
C GLY A 209 -6.45 -4.15 11.47
N GLN A 210 -6.62 -4.16 10.15
CA GLN A 210 -7.90 -4.11 9.45
C GLN A 210 -8.01 -5.24 8.43
N ILE A 211 -9.22 -5.73 8.19
CA ILE A 211 -9.50 -6.80 7.23
C ILE A 211 -9.88 -6.19 5.88
N TYR A 212 -9.30 -6.77 4.83
CA TYR A 212 -9.61 -6.46 3.43
C TYR A 212 -10.12 -7.72 2.74
N VAL A 213 -11.21 -7.60 1.99
CA VAL A 213 -11.75 -8.62 1.10
C VAL A 213 -11.90 -8.00 -0.27
N GLN A 214 -11.04 -8.36 -1.19
CA GLN A 214 -11.04 -7.82 -2.54
C GLN A 214 -10.30 -8.76 -3.51
N SER A 215 -10.47 -8.52 -4.80
CA SER A 215 -9.70 -9.23 -5.82
C SER A 215 -8.20 -8.97 -5.67
N ILE A 216 -7.40 -10.00 -5.98
CA ILE A 216 -5.94 -9.86 -6.09
C ILE A 216 -5.53 -8.89 -7.21
N SER A 217 -6.41 -8.63 -8.18
CA SER A 217 -6.18 -7.65 -9.25
C SER A 217 -6.56 -6.22 -8.88
N GLU A 218 -7.26 -6.04 -7.76
CA GLU A 218 -7.66 -4.74 -7.23
C GLU A 218 -6.68 -4.27 -6.15
N GLY A 219 -6.56 -2.98 -6.02
CA GLY A 219 -5.71 -2.38 -4.99
C GLY A 219 -6.05 -0.91 -4.77
N ASP A 220 -5.47 -0.34 -3.73
CA ASP A 220 -5.65 1.06 -3.38
C ASP A 220 -4.56 1.90 -4.05
N ASP A 221 -4.97 2.82 -4.92
CA ASP A 221 -4.04 3.74 -5.58
C ASP A 221 -3.58 4.80 -4.57
N THR A 222 -2.32 4.71 -4.20
CA THR A 222 -1.70 5.66 -3.25
C THR A 222 -1.37 7.00 -3.87
N ASN A 223 -1.58 7.16 -5.19
CA ASN A 223 -1.12 8.30 -6.00
C ASN A 223 0.39 8.56 -5.89
N PHE A 224 1.15 7.58 -5.39
CA PHE A 224 2.59 7.65 -5.29
C PHE A 224 3.24 7.11 -6.56
N SER A 225 4.09 7.92 -7.18
CA SER A 225 4.87 7.54 -8.35
C SER A 225 6.32 7.28 -7.94
N LEU A 226 6.74 6.03 -8.08
CA LEU A 226 8.09 5.59 -7.73
C LEU A 226 9.04 5.77 -8.91
N SER A 227 10.07 6.58 -8.71
CA SER A 227 11.17 6.82 -9.63
C SER A 227 12.48 6.95 -8.85
N VAL A 228 13.60 7.06 -9.54
CA VAL A 228 14.89 7.34 -8.90
C VAL A 228 14.82 8.63 -8.06
N ASP A 229 14.12 9.66 -8.54
CA ASP A 229 13.99 10.94 -7.83
C ASP A 229 13.08 10.84 -6.59
N THR A 230 12.21 9.83 -6.51
CA THR A 230 11.29 9.60 -5.39
C THR A 230 11.69 8.40 -4.52
N GLY A 231 12.93 7.90 -4.69
CA GLY A 231 13.53 6.93 -3.78
C GLY A 231 13.61 5.50 -4.30
N LEU A 232 13.41 5.22 -5.59
CA LEU A 232 13.66 3.91 -6.17
C LEU A 232 15.16 3.57 -6.10
N ILE A 233 15.49 2.41 -5.52
CA ILE A 233 16.87 1.93 -5.37
C ILE A 233 17.15 0.80 -6.38
N SER A 234 16.28 -0.23 -6.40
CA SER A 234 16.48 -1.36 -7.31
C SER A 234 15.16 -2.01 -7.73
N LEU A 235 15.22 -2.66 -8.89
CA LEU A 235 14.15 -3.49 -9.47
C LEU A 235 14.75 -4.80 -9.93
N SER A 236 14.12 -5.93 -9.56
CA SER A 236 14.45 -7.27 -10.02
C SER A 236 13.18 -7.96 -10.51
N GLU A 237 13.19 -8.44 -11.75
CA GLU A 237 12.04 -9.10 -12.36
C GLU A 237 11.87 -10.52 -11.80
N PHE A 238 10.63 -10.95 -11.57
CA PHE A 238 10.27 -12.33 -11.27
C PHE A 238 8.99 -12.73 -12.02
N GLU A 239 8.74 -14.03 -12.10
CA GLU A 239 7.49 -14.60 -12.59
C GLU A 239 6.91 -15.51 -11.51
N GLU A 240 5.59 -15.44 -11.31
CA GLU A 240 4.88 -16.24 -10.30
C GLU A 240 3.57 -16.80 -10.89
N GLU A 241 3.28 -18.08 -10.61
CA GLU A 241 1.98 -18.67 -10.90
C GLU A 241 0.98 -18.29 -9.82
N ILE A 242 -0.09 -17.60 -10.20
CA ILE A 242 -1.13 -17.16 -9.28
C ILE A 242 -2.42 -17.91 -9.58
N SER A 243 -2.92 -18.62 -8.57
CA SER A 243 -4.20 -19.34 -8.64
C SER A 243 -5.39 -18.38 -8.52
N ALA A 244 -5.55 -17.48 -9.48
CA ALA A 244 -6.68 -16.58 -9.57
C ALA A 244 -7.24 -16.54 -11.00
N GLU A 245 -8.55 -16.37 -11.13
CA GLU A 245 -9.22 -16.41 -12.44
C GLU A 245 -8.75 -15.30 -13.41
N GLU A 246 -8.24 -14.18 -12.86
CA GLU A 246 -7.75 -13.05 -13.63
C GLU A 246 -6.39 -13.31 -14.27
N TYR A 247 -5.66 -14.29 -13.75
CA TYR A 247 -4.32 -14.64 -14.20
C TYR A 247 -4.34 -16.08 -14.70
N LYS A 248 -4.40 -16.25 -16.03
CA LYS A 248 -4.41 -17.56 -16.70
C LYS A 248 -3.03 -18.15 -16.88
N ASP A 249 -2.03 -17.29 -16.91
CA ASP A 249 -0.62 -17.61 -17.10
C ASP A 249 0.20 -17.08 -15.92
N ALA A 250 1.48 -17.43 -15.87
CA ALA A 250 2.41 -16.86 -14.90
C ALA A 250 2.42 -15.32 -15.00
N VAL A 251 2.34 -14.65 -13.85
CA VAL A 251 2.29 -13.20 -13.78
C VAL A 251 3.68 -12.66 -13.61
N LYS A 252 4.01 -11.66 -14.40
CA LYS A 252 5.24 -10.90 -14.24
C LYS A 252 5.13 -9.96 -13.05
N GLY A 253 6.22 -9.85 -12.33
CA GLY A 253 6.31 -8.95 -11.19
C GLY A 253 7.70 -8.41 -11.00
N TYR A 254 7.83 -7.53 -10.00
CA TYR A 254 9.09 -6.94 -9.61
C TYR A 254 9.27 -6.98 -8.10
N GLU A 255 10.44 -7.45 -7.67
CA GLU A 255 10.96 -7.14 -6.36
C GLU A 255 11.52 -5.72 -6.41
N VAL A 256 10.97 -4.85 -5.59
CA VAL A 256 11.27 -3.42 -5.58
C VAL A 256 11.88 -3.04 -4.26
N THR A 257 13.08 -2.45 -4.29
CA THR A 257 13.69 -1.80 -3.11
C THR A 257 13.62 -0.30 -3.29
N MET A 258 13.12 0.39 -2.29
CA MET A 258 13.00 1.85 -2.27
C MET A 258 13.31 2.42 -0.89
N LEU A 259 13.59 3.71 -0.82
CA LEU A 259 13.61 4.44 0.44
C LEU A 259 12.25 4.29 1.13
N LEU A 260 12.22 4.26 2.46
CA LEU A 260 10.98 3.97 3.20
C LEU A 260 9.83 4.85 2.73
N GLN A 261 8.72 4.20 2.37
CA GLN A 261 7.50 4.86 1.94
C GLN A 261 6.30 4.31 2.71
N HIS A 262 5.85 5.06 3.70
CA HIS A 262 4.78 4.65 4.61
C HIS A 262 3.42 4.41 3.95
N ARG A 263 3.20 4.95 2.73
CA ARG A 263 1.97 4.77 1.94
C ARG A 263 1.87 3.39 1.32
N ILE A 264 3.00 2.72 1.16
CA ILE A 264 3.07 1.42 0.50
C ILE A 264 2.86 0.32 1.54
N SER A 265 1.95 -0.59 1.25
CA SER A 265 1.68 -1.80 2.01
C SER A 265 0.93 -2.79 1.12
N THR A 266 0.52 -3.92 1.66
CA THR A 266 -0.28 -4.93 0.95
C THR A 266 -1.50 -4.30 0.28
N GLY A 267 -1.73 -4.66 -0.98
CA GLY A 267 -2.83 -4.12 -1.78
C GLY A 267 -2.60 -2.73 -2.35
N SER A 268 -1.48 -2.06 -2.04
CA SER A 268 -1.16 -0.77 -2.64
C SER A 268 -0.86 -0.90 -4.13
N ILE A 269 -1.31 0.07 -4.92
CA ILE A 269 -0.91 0.20 -6.32
C ILE A 269 0.32 1.09 -6.41
N LEU A 270 1.40 0.50 -6.87
CA LEU A 270 2.69 1.13 -7.08
C LEU A 270 2.82 1.57 -8.53
N ASN A 271 2.92 2.86 -8.78
CA ASN A 271 3.14 3.42 -10.10
C ASN A 271 4.65 3.57 -10.34
N ILE A 272 5.28 2.61 -11.02
CA ILE A 272 6.73 2.63 -11.29
C ILE A 272 7.02 3.44 -12.54
N ARG A 273 8.00 4.36 -12.44
CA ARG A 273 8.56 5.12 -13.56
C ARG A 273 10.07 5.03 -13.53
N SER A 274 10.62 4.15 -14.35
CA SER A 274 12.06 3.97 -14.48
C SER A 274 12.47 3.91 -15.97
N LYS A 275 13.77 3.83 -16.23
CA LYS A 275 14.27 3.72 -17.60
C LYS A 275 13.76 2.47 -18.32
N ASN A 276 13.64 1.36 -17.60
CA ASN A 276 13.35 0.05 -18.16
C ASN A 276 11.95 -0.46 -17.81
N VAL A 277 11.34 0.03 -16.72
CA VAL A 277 10.06 -0.45 -16.19
C VAL A 277 9.13 0.74 -15.99
N ASN A 278 7.99 0.71 -16.66
CA ASN A 278 6.94 1.71 -16.50
C ASN A 278 5.59 1.01 -16.46
N GLY A 279 4.85 1.20 -15.38
CA GLY A 279 3.55 0.55 -15.22
C GLY A 279 2.98 0.64 -13.82
N ARG A 280 1.83 -0.03 -13.66
CA ARG A 280 1.10 -0.15 -12.41
C ARG A 280 1.22 -1.58 -11.90
N TYR A 281 1.67 -1.71 -10.67
CA TYR A 281 1.92 -2.99 -10.01
C TYR A 281 1.20 -3.01 -8.68
N ARG A 282 0.51 -4.11 -8.37
CA ARG A 282 -0.10 -4.31 -7.06
C ARG A 282 0.90 -4.97 -6.13
N VAL A 283 1.13 -4.36 -5.00
CA VAL A 283 1.95 -4.92 -3.93
C VAL A 283 1.24 -6.11 -3.30
N ARG A 284 1.93 -7.24 -3.23
CA ARG A 284 1.47 -8.45 -2.57
C ARG A 284 2.02 -8.57 -1.16
N GLU A 285 3.31 -8.54 -1.05
CA GLU A 285 4.05 -8.72 0.20
C GLU A 285 5.24 -7.77 0.25
N GLY A 286 5.77 -7.58 1.43
CA GLY A 286 6.97 -6.78 1.63
C GLY A 286 7.25 -6.50 3.08
N HIS A 287 8.25 -5.66 3.30
CA HIS A 287 8.57 -5.17 4.62
C HIS A 287 9.06 -3.73 4.61
N HIS A 288 8.88 -3.04 5.72
CA HIS A 288 9.55 -1.80 6.07
C HIS A 288 10.62 -2.09 7.11
N SER A 289 11.84 -1.67 6.87
CA SER A 289 12.96 -1.93 7.78
C SER A 289 13.76 -0.69 8.10
N TYR A 290 14.28 -0.67 9.33
CA TYR A 290 15.27 0.27 9.80
C TYR A 290 16.25 -0.44 10.75
N ASP A 291 17.51 -0.45 10.41
CA ASP A 291 18.58 -1.09 11.15
C ASP A 291 19.62 -0.09 11.72
N GLY A 292 19.19 1.15 11.94
CA GLY A 292 20.07 2.26 12.33
C GLY A 292 20.77 2.92 11.14
N SER A 293 20.96 2.22 10.02
CA SER A 293 21.63 2.69 8.80
C SER A 293 20.66 2.78 7.63
N ASP A 294 20.06 1.66 7.25
CA ASP A 294 19.16 1.55 6.12
C ASP A 294 17.70 1.79 6.55
N PHE A 295 16.98 2.63 5.82
CA PHE A 295 15.59 2.99 6.08
C PHE A 295 14.81 2.74 4.80
N LEU A 296 14.29 1.51 4.67
CA LEU A 296 13.86 0.94 3.40
C LEU A 296 12.43 0.42 3.43
N THR A 297 11.82 0.38 2.26
CA THR A 297 10.67 -0.45 1.94
C THR A 297 11.08 -1.40 0.82
N LYS A 298 10.87 -2.71 1.03
CA LYS A 298 11.07 -3.74 0.02
C LYS A 298 9.75 -4.45 -0.21
N VAL A 299 9.36 -4.62 -1.47
CA VAL A 299 8.08 -5.24 -1.82
C VAL A 299 8.21 -6.16 -3.01
N LYS A 300 7.34 -7.18 -3.08
CA LYS A 300 7.03 -7.90 -4.31
C LYS A 300 5.70 -7.37 -4.85
N ALA A 301 5.71 -6.93 -6.09
CA ALA A 301 4.56 -6.36 -6.74
C ALA A 301 4.35 -6.99 -8.12
N ILE A 302 3.12 -7.38 -8.42
CA ILE A 302 2.72 -8.02 -9.67
C ILE A 302 2.07 -7.02 -10.60
N GLU A 303 2.15 -7.25 -11.91
CA GLU A 303 1.44 -6.44 -12.90
C GLU A 303 -0.05 -6.43 -12.61
N CYS A 304 -0.64 -5.25 -12.55
CA CYS A 304 -2.10 -5.15 -12.56
C CYS A 304 -2.62 -5.66 -13.90
N PRO A 305 -3.68 -6.50 -13.92
CA PRO A 305 -4.31 -6.89 -15.17
C PRO A 305 -4.63 -5.64 -15.98
N LYS A 306 -4.32 -5.65 -17.27
CA LYS A 306 -4.79 -4.60 -18.16
C LYS A 306 -6.30 -4.59 -18.05
N GLN A 307 -6.88 -3.50 -17.59
CA GLN A 307 -8.30 -3.33 -17.62
C GLN A 307 -8.71 -3.49 -19.09
N GLU A 308 -9.34 -4.62 -19.42
CA GLU A 308 -10.07 -4.70 -20.66
C GLU A 308 -11.08 -3.58 -20.58
N VAL A 309 -10.93 -2.57 -21.41
CA VAL A 309 -11.98 -1.59 -21.66
C VAL A 309 -13.15 -2.42 -22.15
N LYS A 310 -14.06 -2.79 -21.24
CA LYS A 310 -15.36 -3.32 -21.65
C LYS A 310 -15.98 -2.22 -22.47
N THR A 311 -15.85 -2.33 -23.77
CA THR A 311 -16.75 -1.66 -24.71
C THR A 311 -18.11 -2.29 -24.47
N ASP A 312 -18.83 -1.77 -23.48
CA ASP A 312 -20.25 -1.99 -23.38
C ASP A 312 -20.86 -1.35 -24.61
N ASN A 313 -21.06 -2.19 -25.65
CA ASN A 313 -21.91 -1.92 -26.78
C ASN A 313 -23.38 -1.87 -26.29
N SER A 314 -23.69 -0.97 -25.39
CA SER A 314 -25.06 -0.50 -25.19
C SER A 314 -25.25 0.73 -26.06
N ASN A 315 -25.66 0.43 -27.27
CA ASN A 315 -26.12 1.35 -28.28
C ASN A 315 -27.32 2.16 -27.74
N THR A 316 -27.09 3.34 -27.22
CA THR A 316 -28.07 4.41 -27.14
C THR A 316 -27.37 5.69 -27.62
N GLY A 317 -27.82 6.09 -28.81
CA GLY A 317 -27.22 7.13 -29.60
C GLY A 317 -27.07 8.46 -28.88
N ASN A 318 -25.83 8.92 -28.81
CA ASN A 318 -25.52 10.34 -28.90
C ASN A 318 -24.16 10.49 -29.60
N LYS A 319 -24.14 11.21 -30.69
CA LYS A 319 -22.96 11.49 -31.50
C LYS A 319 -22.04 12.48 -30.74
N ASN A 320 -21.18 11.99 -29.89
CA ASN A 320 -20.05 12.77 -29.44
C ASN A 320 -18.76 12.07 -29.89
N ASN A 321 -18.04 12.67 -30.79
CA ASN A 321 -16.77 12.34 -31.43
C ASN A 321 -15.70 11.65 -30.55
N GLY A 322 -16.02 10.57 -29.83
CA GLY A 322 -15.05 9.85 -29.00
C GLY A 322 -14.57 10.60 -27.74
N LEU A 323 -15.20 11.72 -27.38
CA LEU A 323 -14.87 12.51 -26.19
C LEU A 323 -15.62 11.98 -24.95
N PRO A 324 -15.01 12.07 -23.75
CA PRO A 324 -15.64 11.70 -22.49
C PRO A 324 -16.93 12.50 -22.24
N ASP A 325 -18.00 11.86 -21.77
CA ASP A 325 -19.26 12.52 -21.40
C ASP A 325 -19.28 12.82 -19.90
N LEU A 326 -19.18 14.08 -19.52
CA LEU A 326 -19.25 14.56 -18.14
C LEU A 326 -20.63 15.08 -17.71
N SER A 327 -21.70 14.75 -18.43
CA SER A 327 -23.07 15.27 -18.18
C SER A 327 -23.59 15.00 -16.76
N ARG A 328 -23.08 13.97 -16.10
CA ARG A 328 -23.39 13.61 -14.69
C ARG A 328 -22.44 14.20 -13.67
N TYR A 329 -21.32 14.79 -14.10
CA TYR A 329 -20.34 15.35 -13.19
C TYR A 329 -20.73 16.77 -12.75
N THR A 330 -20.67 16.99 -11.42
CA THR A 330 -20.99 18.27 -10.80
C THR A 330 -19.81 18.72 -9.93
N GLY A 331 -18.77 19.30 -10.53
CA GLY A 331 -17.58 19.71 -9.80
C GLY A 331 -16.71 20.67 -10.61
N VAL A 332 -15.62 21.11 -10.02
CA VAL A 332 -14.69 22.10 -10.60
C VAL A 332 -13.37 21.49 -11.09
N SER A 333 -13.12 20.22 -10.78
CA SER A 333 -11.87 19.53 -11.14
C SER A 333 -12.06 18.68 -12.40
N ILE A 334 -11.37 19.03 -13.49
CA ILE A 334 -11.38 18.23 -14.72
C ILE A 334 -10.76 16.84 -14.51
N VAL A 335 -9.79 16.72 -13.59
CA VAL A 335 -9.14 15.45 -13.26
C VAL A 335 -10.16 14.49 -12.65
N ASP A 336 -10.92 14.97 -11.66
CA ASP A 336 -11.96 14.18 -10.99
C ASP A 336 -13.13 13.88 -11.95
N GLY A 337 -13.47 14.86 -12.80
CA GLY A 337 -14.49 14.68 -13.82
C GLY A 337 -14.15 13.55 -14.80
N LEU A 338 -12.94 13.55 -15.35
CA LEU A 338 -12.47 12.50 -16.25
C LEU A 338 -12.33 11.14 -15.52
N ALA A 339 -11.82 11.14 -14.31
CA ALA A 339 -11.73 9.93 -13.50
C ALA A 339 -13.10 9.32 -13.18
N SER A 340 -14.13 10.16 -12.95
CA SER A 340 -15.51 9.70 -12.65
C SER A 340 -16.17 8.93 -13.79
N VAL A 341 -15.68 9.10 -15.02
CA VAL A 341 -16.14 8.38 -16.21
C VAL A 341 -15.13 7.36 -16.73
N GLY A 342 -14.11 7.03 -15.91
CA GLY A 342 -13.08 6.05 -16.24
C GLY A 342 -12.11 6.48 -17.35
N SER A 343 -12.02 7.79 -17.60
CA SER A 343 -11.19 8.35 -18.67
C SER A 343 -9.80 8.76 -18.12
N ASP A 344 -8.77 8.70 -18.97
CA ASP A 344 -7.44 9.19 -18.63
C ASP A 344 -7.50 10.67 -18.27
N SER A 345 -6.97 11.04 -17.10
CA SER A 345 -6.94 12.41 -16.61
C SER A 345 -5.55 13.07 -16.71
N SER A 346 -4.59 12.41 -17.40
CA SER A 346 -3.24 12.94 -17.60
C SER A 346 -3.26 14.27 -18.35
N PHE A 347 -2.23 15.08 -18.15
CA PHE A 347 -2.11 16.36 -18.87
C PHE A 347 -2.06 16.15 -20.40
N ALA A 348 -1.34 15.11 -20.88
CA ALA A 348 -1.23 14.78 -22.28
C ALA A 348 -2.59 14.45 -22.92
N TYR A 349 -3.42 13.68 -22.21
CA TYR A 349 -4.77 13.36 -22.67
C TYR A 349 -5.69 14.58 -22.65
N ARG A 350 -5.65 15.38 -21.60
CA ARG A 350 -6.40 16.64 -21.53
C ARG A 350 -6.01 17.65 -22.62
N ALA A 351 -4.73 17.67 -23.00
CA ALA A 351 -4.27 18.50 -24.13
C ALA A 351 -4.91 18.07 -25.46
N LYS A 352 -5.03 16.74 -25.71
CA LYS A 352 -5.74 16.20 -26.89
C LYS A 352 -7.23 16.53 -26.88
N ILE A 353 -7.87 16.40 -25.71
CA ILE A 353 -9.28 16.82 -25.54
C ILE A 353 -9.43 18.31 -25.82
N ALA A 354 -8.53 19.14 -25.28
CA ALA A 354 -8.55 20.58 -25.49
C ALA A 354 -8.44 20.97 -26.96
N GLU A 355 -7.53 20.33 -27.70
CA GLU A 355 -7.38 20.50 -29.15
C GLU A 355 -8.70 20.15 -29.87
N THR A 356 -9.29 18.99 -29.57
CA THR A 356 -10.56 18.55 -30.17
C THR A 356 -11.72 19.48 -29.84
N LEU A 357 -11.73 20.07 -28.64
CA LEU A 357 -12.76 21.03 -28.19
C LEU A 357 -12.49 22.47 -28.61
N GLY A 358 -11.38 22.76 -29.32
CA GLY A 358 -11.01 24.11 -29.74
C GLY A 358 -10.62 25.03 -28.58
N ILE A 359 -10.00 24.47 -27.52
CA ILE A 359 -9.41 25.25 -26.42
C ILE A 359 -7.95 25.53 -26.76
N SER A 360 -7.69 26.75 -27.26
CA SER A 360 -6.36 27.16 -27.73
C SER A 360 -5.35 27.23 -26.61
N ASP A 361 -4.05 26.95 -26.92
CA ASP A 361 -2.92 27.11 -26.00
C ASP A 361 -3.14 26.48 -24.62
N TYR A 362 -3.62 25.23 -24.60
CA TYR A 362 -3.94 24.54 -23.35
C TYR A 362 -2.72 24.38 -22.46
N LYS A 363 -2.75 25.05 -21.31
CA LYS A 363 -1.72 25.01 -20.25
C LYS A 363 -2.23 24.37 -18.96
N GLY A 364 -3.47 23.86 -18.96
CA GLY A 364 -4.09 23.28 -17.76
C GLY A 364 -4.49 24.30 -16.71
N SER A 365 -4.68 25.58 -17.10
CA SER A 365 -5.16 26.60 -16.18
C SER A 365 -6.57 26.29 -15.67
N ALA A 366 -6.92 26.83 -14.49
CA ALA A 366 -8.24 26.64 -13.89
C ALA A 366 -9.38 27.01 -14.86
N GLY A 367 -9.25 28.14 -15.57
CA GLY A 367 -10.23 28.59 -16.57
C GLY A 367 -10.39 27.60 -17.71
N GLN A 368 -9.30 27.13 -18.31
CA GLN A 368 -9.32 26.16 -19.39
C GLN A 368 -9.89 24.80 -18.94
N ASN A 369 -9.59 24.37 -17.72
CA ASN A 369 -10.14 23.14 -17.16
C ASN A 369 -11.65 23.25 -16.92
N LEU A 370 -12.15 24.36 -16.42
CA LEU A 370 -13.58 24.63 -16.25
C LEU A 370 -14.31 24.72 -17.59
N GLU A 371 -13.68 25.32 -18.59
CA GLU A 371 -14.23 25.36 -19.96
C GLU A 371 -14.32 23.94 -20.53
N MET A 372 -13.31 23.12 -20.35
CA MET A 372 -13.30 21.72 -20.76
C MET A 372 -14.43 20.93 -20.11
N ILE A 373 -14.65 21.06 -18.78
CA ILE A 373 -15.77 20.43 -18.09
C ILE A 373 -17.10 20.79 -18.73
N ARG A 374 -17.34 22.10 -18.99
CA ARG A 374 -18.59 22.56 -19.58
C ARG A 374 -18.77 22.02 -21.01
N LYS A 375 -17.72 22.02 -21.82
CA LYS A 375 -17.75 21.50 -23.20
C LYS A 375 -17.97 19.99 -23.26
N LEU A 376 -17.58 19.27 -22.22
CA LEU A 376 -17.83 17.84 -22.03
C LEU A 376 -19.19 17.55 -21.35
N GLY A 377 -20.02 18.56 -21.14
CA GLY A 377 -21.37 18.44 -20.59
C GLY A 377 -21.47 18.53 -19.07
N GLY A 378 -20.35 18.69 -18.35
CA GLY A 378 -20.33 18.78 -16.88
C GLY A 378 -20.92 20.09 -16.34
N LYS A 379 -21.44 20.04 -15.12
CA LYS A 379 -22.03 21.19 -14.41
C LYS A 379 -21.03 21.69 -13.38
N VAL A 380 -20.47 22.89 -13.63
CA VAL A 380 -19.59 23.58 -12.70
C VAL A 380 -20.45 24.29 -11.65
N ARG A 381 -20.28 23.91 -10.38
CA ARG A 381 -20.90 24.59 -9.23
C ARG A 381 -19.89 25.38 -8.45
#